data_37f52f204b2fc4b444eb1bcdd6eda3ae
#
_entry.id   37f52f204b2fc4b444eb1bcdd6eda3ae
#
_cell.length_a   1.000
_cell.length_b   1.000
_cell.length_c   1.000
_cell.angle_alpha   90.00
_cell.angle_beta   90.00
_cell.angle_gamma   90.00
#
_symmetry.space_group_name_H-M   'P 1'
#
loop_
_entity.id
_entity.type
_entity.pdbx_description
1 polymer ?
#
loop_
_entity_poly.entity_id
_entity_poly.type
_entity_poly.pdbx_seq_one_letter_code
_entity_poly.pdbx_strand_id
1 'polypeptide(L)'
;MKKLWMVLALWGALAAQLHAQWKPVEGRISTQWSEQVNPDNVLPEYPRPIMERAEWKNLNGLWDYAIIEKGKHSPSVFDGKILVPFAVESSLSGVAKTVGAEKELVYRRSFDVPSSWKGKKVLLHFGAVDWKTDVWVNDVKVGSHTGGFTPFSFDITEALQGKNNTLLVKVWDPTDKGYQPRGKQVSRPEGIWYTPVTGIWQTVWLEPVSESYIQDLRITPDIDNSLLSLKALVKDATSKDLVEVKVFDGQQLVAQGKSINGECVQVAMPENTKLWSPESPFLYTLKVSLKQGGKLVDEVSSYAAMRKYSSKRDANGIVRLELNNKPLFQFGPLDQGWWPDGLYTAPTDEALLYDIQKTKDFGFNMIRKHIKVEPARWYTYCDKLGIIVWQDMPSGDRNPEWQNRKYFEGTEMKRSAESEACYRKEWKEIMDALYSYPCIGTWIPFNEAWGQF
;
A
#
# COMPACT_ATOMS: atom_id res chain seq x y z
N MET A 1 8.26 82.95 -4.43
CA MET A 1 8.43 81.82 -3.44
C MET A 1 7.52 80.71 -3.83
N LYS A 2 8.03 79.72 -4.56
CA LYS A 2 7.28 78.57 -5.03
C LYS A 2 7.54 77.43 -4.05
N LYS A 3 6.48 76.93 -3.39
CA LYS A 3 6.54 75.75 -2.53
C LYS A 3 6.52 74.48 -3.41
N LEU A 4 7.61 73.72 -3.35
CA LEU A 4 7.77 72.42 -4.00
C LEU A 4 7.13 71.35 -3.09
N TRP A 5 6.08 70.78 -3.56
CA TRP A 5 5.48 69.61 -2.89
C TRP A 5 6.18 68.33 -3.38
N MET A 6 6.94 67.71 -2.48
CA MET A 6 7.58 66.46 -2.71
C MET A 6 6.55 65.30 -2.35
N VAL A 7 6.01 64.69 -3.36
CA VAL A 7 5.17 63.50 -3.19
C VAL A 7 6.09 62.27 -3.09
N LEU A 8 6.30 61.79 -1.88
CA LEU A 8 6.93 60.48 -1.65
C LEU A 8 5.90 59.40 -2.01
N ALA A 9 6.09 58.81 -3.18
CA ALA A 9 5.41 57.55 -3.52
C ALA A 9 6.05 56.40 -2.72
N LEU A 10 5.39 55.95 -1.64
CA LEU A 10 5.70 54.70 -0.99
C LEU A 10 5.32 53.53 -1.94
N TRP A 11 6.30 53.01 -2.63
CA TRP A 11 6.21 51.71 -3.26
C TRP A 11 6.27 50.64 -2.14
N GLY A 12 5.12 50.26 -1.63
CA GLY A 12 4.99 49.05 -0.85
C GLY A 12 5.33 47.86 -1.73
N ALA A 13 6.54 47.37 -1.63
CA ALA A 13 6.88 46.07 -2.17
C ALA A 13 6.06 45.02 -1.42
N LEU A 14 4.88 44.64 -1.93
CA LEU A 14 4.30 43.38 -1.68
C LEU A 14 5.30 42.35 -2.25
N ALA A 15 6.15 41.82 -1.38
CA ALA A 15 6.82 40.57 -1.62
C ALA A 15 5.72 39.50 -1.62
N ALA A 16 5.05 39.33 -2.74
CA ALA A 16 4.35 38.12 -3.03
C ALA A 16 5.42 37.01 -2.89
N GLN A 17 5.38 36.26 -1.81
CA GLN A 17 6.07 34.99 -1.75
C GLN A 17 5.47 34.18 -2.90
N LEU A 18 6.11 34.22 -4.05
CA LEU A 18 5.95 33.22 -5.09
C LEU A 18 6.34 31.90 -4.44
N HIS A 19 5.37 31.26 -3.82
CA HIS A 19 5.48 29.83 -3.59
C HIS A 19 5.67 29.26 -4.98
N ALA A 20 6.88 28.82 -5.30
CA ALA A 20 7.14 28.17 -6.57
C ALA A 20 6.08 27.08 -6.71
N GLN A 21 5.18 27.27 -7.68
CA GLN A 21 4.12 26.32 -7.97
C GLN A 21 4.81 25.00 -8.27
N TRP A 22 4.44 23.93 -7.57
CA TRP A 22 4.99 22.60 -7.81
C TRP A 22 4.93 22.26 -9.31
N LYS A 23 5.99 21.67 -9.82
CA LYS A 23 6.06 21.12 -11.17
C LYS A 23 6.83 19.80 -11.13
N PRO A 24 6.48 18.84 -12.02
CA PRO A 24 7.37 17.71 -12.29
C PRO A 24 8.74 18.21 -12.72
N VAL A 25 9.79 17.46 -12.36
CA VAL A 25 11.14 17.81 -12.79
C VAL A 25 11.27 17.60 -14.30
N GLU A 26 11.64 18.66 -15.01
CA GLU A 26 11.75 18.66 -16.47
C GLU A 26 12.91 17.77 -16.97
N GLY A 27 12.85 17.38 -18.26
CA GLY A 27 13.89 16.57 -18.91
C GLY A 27 13.87 15.08 -18.55
N ARG A 28 12.80 14.62 -17.91
CA ARG A 28 12.54 13.20 -17.62
C ARG A 28 11.43 12.66 -18.53
N ILE A 29 11.42 11.34 -18.73
CA ILE A 29 10.32 10.67 -19.43
C ILE A 29 9.05 10.84 -18.58
N SER A 30 7.96 11.22 -19.21
CA SER A 30 6.65 11.39 -18.57
C SER A 30 5.56 10.62 -19.34
N THR A 31 4.54 10.23 -18.62
CA THR A 31 3.32 9.66 -19.19
C THR A 31 2.27 10.76 -19.45
N GLN A 32 1.25 10.43 -20.22
CA GLN A 32 0.12 11.35 -20.47
C GLN A 32 -0.63 11.75 -19.18
N TRP A 33 -0.54 10.94 -18.13
CA TRP A 33 -1.20 11.20 -16.84
C TRP A 33 -0.44 12.17 -15.95
N SER A 34 0.84 12.43 -16.24
CA SER A 34 1.64 13.37 -15.43
C SER A 34 1.07 14.79 -15.41
N GLU A 35 0.42 15.21 -16.50
CA GLU A 35 -0.23 16.52 -16.62
C GLU A 35 -1.52 16.64 -15.78
N GLN A 36 -2.09 15.51 -15.36
CA GLN A 36 -3.29 15.44 -14.53
C GLN A 36 -2.97 15.50 -13.03
N VAL A 37 -1.69 15.37 -12.65
CA VAL A 37 -1.28 15.37 -11.25
C VAL A 37 -1.51 16.76 -10.64
N ASN A 38 -2.42 16.82 -9.68
CA ASN A 38 -2.76 18.05 -8.97
C ASN A 38 -2.24 17.98 -7.52
N PRO A 39 -1.29 18.83 -7.11
CA PRO A 39 -0.72 18.81 -5.76
C PRO A 39 -1.73 19.07 -4.64
N ASP A 40 -2.85 19.72 -4.95
CA ASP A 40 -3.92 19.99 -3.98
C ASP A 40 -4.91 18.81 -3.84
N ASN A 41 -4.86 17.84 -4.75
CA ASN A 41 -5.77 16.69 -4.78
C ASN A 41 -5.07 15.42 -5.35
N VAL A 42 -3.97 15.03 -4.73
CA VAL A 42 -3.15 13.89 -5.18
C VAL A 42 -3.73 12.58 -4.69
N LEU A 43 -4.03 11.67 -5.63
CA LEU A 43 -4.54 10.32 -5.34
C LEU A 43 -5.61 10.38 -4.24
N PRO A 44 -6.77 11.01 -4.53
CA PRO A 44 -7.80 11.29 -3.54
C PRO A 44 -8.64 10.07 -3.14
N GLU A 45 -8.44 8.95 -3.83
CA GLU A 45 -9.23 7.75 -3.61
C GLU A 45 -8.88 7.08 -2.28
N TYR A 46 -9.88 6.42 -1.65
CA TYR A 46 -9.66 5.66 -0.43
C TYR A 46 -8.62 4.55 -0.66
N PRO A 47 -7.55 4.49 0.14
CA PRO A 47 -6.37 3.69 -0.20
C PRO A 47 -6.51 2.19 0.08
N ARG A 48 -7.48 1.75 0.92
CA ARG A 48 -7.63 0.36 1.37
C ARG A 48 -9.04 -0.20 1.15
N PRO A 49 -9.49 -0.41 -0.11
CA PRO A 49 -10.89 -0.78 -0.41
C PRO A 49 -11.35 -2.13 0.18
N ILE A 50 -10.42 -3.04 0.51
CA ILE A 50 -10.77 -4.32 1.15
C ILE A 50 -11.28 -4.15 2.59
N MET A 51 -11.05 -3.01 3.22
CA MET A 51 -11.61 -2.62 4.51
C MET A 51 -11.78 -1.11 4.57
N GLU A 52 -12.92 -0.63 4.11
CA GLU A 52 -13.21 0.79 3.93
C GLU A 52 -13.98 1.36 5.13
N ARG A 53 -13.56 2.56 5.58
CA ARG A 53 -14.23 3.38 6.58
C ARG A 53 -14.87 4.60 5.94
N ALA A 54 -16.04 4.98 6.44
CA ALA A 54 -16.77 6.14 5.92
C ALA A 54 -16.06 7.48 6.23
N GLU A 55 -15.38 7.57 7.37
CA GLU A 55 -14.65 8.78 7.79
C GLU A 55 -13.13 8.54 7.66
N TRP A 56 -12.47 9.39 6.89
CA TRP A 56 -11.03 9.39 6.73
C TRP A 56 -10.53 10.73 6.21
N LYS A 57 -9.22 10.98 6.28
CA LYS A 57 -8.61 12.20 5.75
C LYS A 57 -7.32 11.89 5.03
N ASN A 58 -7.25 12.23 3.75
CA ASN A 58 -6.04 12.14 2.94
C ASN A 58 -5.00 13.18 3.42
N LEU A 59 -3.74 12.75 3.60
CA LEU A 59 -2.61 13.62 3.92
C LEU A 59 -1.61 13.75 2.76
N ASN A 60 -1.90 13.22 1.57
CA ASN A 60 -1.08 13.44 0.39
C ASN A 60 -1.00 14.94 0.04
N GLY A 61 -0.08 15.31 -0.85
CA GLY A 61 0.11 16.66 -1.31
C GLY A 61 1.51 17.19 -1.00
N LEU A 62 1.69 18.48 -0.94
CA LEU A 62 3.00 19.09 -0.71
C LEU A 62 3.41 19.03 0.76
N TRP A 63 4.58 18.42 1.03
CA TRP A 63 5.24 18.38 2.32
C TRP A 63 6.58 19.13 2.25
N ASP A 64 7.09 19.60 3.38
CA ASP A 64 8.49 20.03 3.47
C ASP A 64 9.38 18.78 3.44
N TYR A 65 10.55 18.86 2.80
CA TYR A 65 11.56 17.80 2.84
C TYR A 65 12.95 18.33 3.07
N ALA A 66 13.81 17.48 3.63
CA ALA A 66 15.26 17.71 3.69
C ALA A 66 16.02 16.39 3.57
N ILE A 67 17.18 16.42 2.92
CA ILE A 67 18.11 15.29 2.87
C ILE A 67 19.28 15.62 3.80
N ILE A 68 19.45 14.83 4.86
CA ILE A 68 20.43 15.07 5.92
C ILE A 68 21.42 13.89 6.03
N GLU A 69 22.56 14.12 6.65
CA GLU A 69 23.49 13.03 6.99
C GLU A 69 22.85 12.08 8.00
N LYS A 70 23.08 10.79 7.82
CA LYS A 70 22.50 9.73 8.65
C LYS A 70 22.81 9.94 10.14
N GLY A 71 21.79 9.78 10.98
CA GLY A 71 21.87 9.93 12.43
C GLY A 71 21.88 11.37 12.93
N LYS A 72 21.74 12.37 12.07
CA LYS A 72 21.59 13.76 12.49
C LYS A 72 20.17 14.03 12.99
N HIS A 73 20.05 15.08 13.82
CA HIS A 73 18.74 15.58 14.23
C HIS A 73 17.99 16.18 13.03
N SER A 74 16.67 16.20 13.12
CA SER A 74 15.82 16.84 12.11
C SER A 74 16.21 18.32 11.95
N PRO A 75 16.27 18.82 10.71
CA PRO A 75 16.73 20.17 10.45
C PRO A 75 15.69 21.22 10.87
N SER A 76 16.14 22.40 11.25
CA SER A 76 15.27 23.57 11.44
C SER A 76 14.87 24.21 10.11
N VAL A 77 15.71 24.09 9.08
CA VAL A 77 15.48 24.58 7.72
C VAL A 77 15.37 23.38 6.78
N PHE A 78 14.32 23.36 5.98
CA PHE A 78 14.06 22.31 4.98
C PHE A 78 14.58 22.73 3.61
N ASP A 79 14.92 21.75 2.76
CA ASP A 79 15.49 21.99 1.42
C ASP A 79 14.43 22.49 0.42
N GLY A 80 13.15 22.24 0.68
CA GLY A 80 12.05 22.64 -0.19
C GLY A 80 10.76 21.83 0.03
N LYS A 81 9.96 21.74 -1.04
CA LYS A 81 8.71 20.98 -1.06
C LYS A 81 8.88 19.71 -1.87
N ILE A 82 8.22 18.64 -1.43
CA ILE A 82 8.10 17.36 -2.12
C ILE A 82 6.62 16.98 -2.23
N LEU A 83 6.21 16.43 -3.36
CA LEU A 83 4.85 15.94 -3.55
C LEU A 83 4.72 14.48 -3.08
N VAL A 84 4.08 14.27 -1.94
CA VAL A 84 3.73 12.94 -1.40
C VAL A 84 2.45 12.46 -2.08
N PRO A 85 2.38 11.17 -2.56
CA PRO A 85 3.27 10.05 -2.22
C PRO A 85 4.26 9.69 -3.34
N PHE A 86 4.88 10.62 -3.99
CA PHE A 86 5.89 10.30 -5.00
C PHE A 86 7.28 10.23 -4.36
N ALA A 87 8.01 9.12 -4.61
CA ALA A 87 9.37 8.92 -4.09
C ALA A 87 10.30 10.05 -4.50
N VAL A 88 11.25 10.41 -3.65
CA VAL A 88 12.11 11.59 -3.84
C VAL A 88 12.92 11.57 -5.14
N GLU A 89 13.22 10.39 -5.69
CA GLU A 89 13.93 10.21 -6.97
C GLU A 89 13.04 10.44 -8.20
N SER A 90 11.72 10.39 -8.03
CA SER A 90 10.76 10.51 -9.13
C SER A 90 10.65 11.95 -9.65
N SER A 91 10.31 12.10 -10.94
CA SER A 91 10.00 13.40 -11.53
C SER A 91 8.80 14.06 -10.84
N LEU A 92 7.75 13.26 -10.56
CA LEU A 92 6.51 13.73 -9.95
C LEU A 92 6.67 14.16 -8.48
N SER A 93 7.75 13.79 -7.82
CA SER A 93 8.05 14.33 -6.50
C SER A 93 8.32 15.84 -6.52
N GLY A 94 8.76 16.38 -7.68
CA GLY A 94 9.28 17.74 -7.85
C GLY A 94 10.72 17.90 -7.36
N VAL A 95 11.40 16.79 -6.98
CA VAL A 95 12.76 16.79 -6.40
C VAL A 95 13.76 16.05 -7.28
N ALA A 96 13.49 14.80 -7.66
CA ALA A 96 14.30 13.93 -8.50
C ALA A 96 15.78 13.80 -8.03
N LYS A 97 16.00 13.63 -6.72
CA LYS A 97 17.33 13.48 -6.10
C LYS A 97 17.49 12.11 -5.48
N THR A 98 18.66 11.50 -5.64
CA THR A 98 19.04 10.28 -4.93
C THR A 98 19.48 10.61 -3.50
N VAL A 99 19.06 9.81 -2.52
CA VAL A 99 19.43 9.96 -1.10
C VAL A 99 20.68 9.13 -0.80
N GLY A 100 20.62 7.82 -0.97
CA GLY A 100 21.72 6.89 -0.72
C GLY A 100 21.89 6.51 0.75
N ALA A 101 22.72 5.49 1.00
CA ALA A 101 22.84 4.81 2.30
C ALA A 101 23.40 5.67 3.44
N GLU A 102 24.15 6.73 3.12
CA GLU A 102 24.79 7.62 4.13
C GLU A 102 23.91 8.79 4.57
N LYS A 103 22.69 8.87 4.01
CA LYS A 103 21.76 9.97 4.27
C LYS A 103 20.40 9.47 4.71
N GLU A 104 19.61 10.38 5.24
CA GLU A 104 18.22 10.17 5.63
C GLU A 104 17.35 11.25 4.96
N LEU A 105 16.15 10.87 4.57
CA LEU A 105 15.13 11.77 4.05
C LEU A 105 14.17 12.13 5.17
N VAL A 106 14.00 13.42 5.41
CA VAL A 106 13.09 13.95 6.44
C VAL A 106 11.94 14.66 5.78
N TYR A 107 10.73 14.33 6.19
CA TYR A 107 9.50 14.97 5.75
C TYR A 107 8.84 15.70 6.92
N ARG A 108 8.18 16.83 6.63
CA ARG A 108 7.32 17.54 7.59
C ARG A 108 6.03 18.00 6.94
N ARG A 109 4.91 17.79 7.64
CA ARG A 109 3.60 18.31 7.24
C ARG A 109 2.82 18.82 8.44
N SER A 110 2.17 19.98 8.28
CA SER A 110 1.14 20.42 9.21
C SER A 110 -0.21 19.84 8.83
N PHE A 111 -1.01 19.46 9.81
CA PHE A 111 -2.35 18.91 9.59
C PHE A 111 -3.30 19.23 10.74
N ASP A 112 -4.60 19.25 10.42
CA ASP A 112 -5.67 19.35 11.41
C ASP A 112 -6.49 18.06 11.41
N VAL A 113 -7.02 17.71 12.58
CA VAL A 113 -7.98 16.64 12.75
C VAL A 113 -9.40 17.24 12.73
N PRO A 114 -10.35 16.67 11.97
CA PRO A 114 -11.72 17.15 11.96
C PRO A 114 -12.33 17.20 13.37
N SER A 115 -13.04 18.26 13.68
CA SER A 115 -13.68 18.44 15.01
C SER A 115 -14.74 17.37 15.31
N SER A 116 -15.33 16.78 14.28
CA SER A 116 -16.28 15.65 14.38
C SER A 116 -15.64 14.38 14.97
N TRP A 117 -14.30 14.28 14.98
CA TRP A 117 -13.58 13.13 15.53
C TRP A 117 -13.25 13.27 17.02
N LYS A 118 -13.72 14.33 17.68
CA LYS A 118 -13.50 14.54 19.12
C LYS A 118 -13.98 13.35 19.92
N GLY A 119 -13.11 12.79 20.79
CA GLY A 119 -13.40 11.64 21.64
C GLY A 119 -13.24 10.29 20.95
N LYS A 120 -12.77 10.26 19.70
CA LYS A 120 -12.34 9.04 18.99
C LYS A 120 -10.81 8.92 19.05
N LYS A 121 -10.28 7.70 18.95
CA LYS A 121 -8.89 7.49 18.60
C LYS A 121 -8.64 7.92 17.15
N VAL A 122 -7.43 8.38 16.87
CA VAL A 122 -7.02 8.76 15.51
C VAL A 122 -5.84 7.90 15.10
N LEU A 123 -6.03 7.12 14.04
CA LEU A 123 -4.98 6.29 13.46
C LEU A 123 -4.32 7.05 12.29
N LEU A 124 -3.01 7.08 12.30
CA LEU A 124 -2.19 7.53 11.17
C LEU A 124 -1.70 6.32 10.39
N HIS A 125 -2.03 6.26 9.12
CA HIS A 125 -1.71 5.16 8.23
C HIS A 125 -0.73 5.58 7.14
N PHE A 126 0.15 4.64 6.77
CA PHE A 126 1.02 4.72 5.60
C PHE A 126 0.77 3.47 4.74
N GLY A 127 0.54 3.66 3.44
CA GLY A 127 0.39 2.56 2.50
C GLY A 127 1.71 1.81 2.28
N ALA A 128 2.79 2.54 2.07
CA ALA A 128 4.16 2.03 2.07
C ALA A 128 5.18 3.16 2.16
N VAL A 129 6.31 2.87 2.81
CA VAL A 129 7.48 3.76 2.91
C VAL A 129 8.75 2.90 2.79
N ASP A 130 9.61 3.18 1.85
CA ASP A 130 10.86 2.44 1.68
C ASP A 130 12.03 3.21 2.32
N TRP A 131 12.69 2.69 3.31
CA TRP A 131 12.60 1.36 3.93
C TRP A 131 12.39 1.45 5.46
N LYS A 132 13.34 2.04 6.24
CA LYS A 132 13.27 2.21 7.69
C LYS A 132 12.70 3.58 8.02
N THR A 133 11.59 3.60 8.73
CA THR A 133 10.79 4.79 9.00
C THR A 133 10.64 5.04 10.49
N ASP A 134 10.90 6.25 10.93
CA ASP A 134 10.58 6.78 12.25
C ASP A 134 9.56 7.91 12.13
N VAL A 135 8.55 7.94 13.01
CA VAL A 135 7.43 8.89 12.92
C VAL A 135 7.21 9.62 14.24
N TRP A 136 7.04 10.93 14.15
CA TRP A 136 6.69 11.81 15.28
C TRP A 136 5.48 12.66 14.95
N VAL A 137 4.66 12.90 15.96
CA VAL A 137 3.56 13.88 15.93
C VAL A 137 3.77 14.84 17.08
N ASN A 138 3.85 16.15 16.79
CA ASN A 138 4.08 17.20 17.81
C ASN A 138 5.29 16.88 18.70
N ASP A 139 6.42 16.48 18.10
CA ASP A 139 7.67 16.07 18.74
C ASP A 139 7.60 14.77 19.59
N VAL A 140 6.43 14.14 19.69
CA VAL A 140 6.27 12.83 20.33
C VAL A 140 6.52 11.72 19.33
N LYS A 141 7.47 10.83 19.57
CA LYS A 141 7.70 9.65 18.71
C LYS A 141 6.55 8.67 18.88
N VAL A 142 5.78 8.48 17.80
CA VAL A 142 4.61 7.59 17.81
C VAL A 142 4.93 6.18 17.35
N GLY A 143 6.03 5.97 16.63
CA GLY A 143 6.47 4.64 16.26
C GLY A 143 7.60 4.58 15.24
N SER A 144 7.95 3.35 14.88
CA SER A 144 8.94 3.01 13.84
C SER A 144 8.45 1.81 13.04
N HIS A 145 8.87 1.73 11.78
CA HIS A 145 8.59 0.62 10.88
C HIS A 145 9.82 0.26 10.06
N THR A 146 9.91 -1.00 9.65
CA THR A 146 10.86 -1.49 8.64
C THR A 146 10.14 -2.41 7.67
N GLY A 147 10.32 -2.17 6.38
CA GLY A 147 9.67 -2.88 5.28
C GLY A 147 9.23 -1.90 4.20
N GLY A 148 9.71 -2.11 2.97
CA GLY A 148 9.49 -1.16 1.87
C GLY A 148 8.13 -1.31 1.18
N PHE A 149 7.39 -2.40 1.43
CA PHE A 149 6.24 -2.81 0.61
C PHE A 149 4.95 -3.06 1.42
N THR A 150 4.98 -2.88 2.72
CA THR A 150 3.85 -3.21 3.59
C THR A 150 3.24 -1.98 4.25
N PRO A 151 1.89 -1.95 4.42
CA PRO A 151 1.24 -0.87 5.14
C PRO A 151 1.51 -0.98 6.65
N PHE A 152 1.53 0.18 7.31
CA PHE A 152 1.61 0.25 8.76
C PHE A 152 0.82 1.44 9.31
N SER A 153 0.52 1.40 10.59
CA SER A 153 -0.25 2.47 11.24
C SER A 153 0.14 2.66 12.70
N PHE A 154 -0.10 3.89 13.20
CA PHE A 154 0.14 4.27 14.59
C PHE A 154 -1.11 4.96 15.15
N ASP A 155 -1.46 4.65 16.39
CA ASP A 155 -2.40 5.46 17.17
C ASP A 155 -1.68 6.74 17.60
N ILE A 156 -2.16 7.89 17.12
CA ILE A 156 -1.55 9.19 17.39
C ILE A 156 -2.35 10.03 18.37
N THR A 157 -3.40 9.47 18.96
CA THR A 157 -4.39 10.18 19.78
C THR A 157 -3.77 11.01 20.88
N GLU A 158 -2.87 10.41 21.66
CA GLU A 158 -2.21 11.06 22.81
C GLU A 158 -1.17 12.11 22.40
N ALA A 159 -0.69 12.05 21.14
CA ALA A 159 0.27 13.02 20.62
C ALA A 159 -0.41 14.25 19.97
N LEU A 160 -1.75 14.22 19.79
CA LEU A 160 -2.48 15.31 19.15
C LEU A 160 -2.62 16.53 20.05
N GLN A 161 -2.47 17.70 19.46
CA GLN A 161 -2.79 19.00 20.03
C GLN A 161 -3.95 19.59 19.21
N GLY A 162 -4.95 20.15 19.81
CA GLY A 162 -6.21 20.58 19.20
C GLY A 162 -6.17 20.97 17.71
N LYS A 163 -5.29 21.94 17.30
CA LYS A 163 -5.10 22.39 15.91
C LYS A 163 -3.60 22.51 15.58
N ASN A 164 -3.29 22.59 14.29
CA ASN A 164 -1.93 22.79 13.77
C ASN A 164 -0.95 21.69 14.22
N ASN A 165 -1.37 20.44 14.14
CA ASN A 165 -0.48 19.32 14.44
C ASN A 165 0.63 19.25 13.41
N THR A 166 1.82 18.86 13.84
CA THR A 166 2.97 18.63 13.00
C THR A 166 3.29 17.15 12.92
N LEU A 167 3.32 16.60 11.72
CA LEU A 167 3.82 15.26 11.42
C LEU A 167 5.23 15.37 10.88
N LEU A 168 6.16 14.62 11.47
CA LEU A 168 7.53 14.48 11.01
C LEU A 168 7.82 13.01 10.75
N VAL A 169 8.35 12.71 9.57
CA VAL A 169 8.71 11.35 9.15
C VAL A 169 10.16 11.36 8.72
N LYS A 170 10.95 10.45 9.27
CA LYS A 170 12.37 10.28 8.92
C LYS A 170 12.58 8.91 8.34
N VAL A 171 13.20 8.84 7.17
CA VAL A 171 13.37 7.59 6.41
C VAL A 171 14.85 7.37 6.08
N TRP A 172 15.30 6.15 6.29
CA TRP A 172 16.59 5.66 5.81
C TRP A 172 16.39 4.46 4.90
N ASP A 173 16.90 4.57 3.68
CA ASP A 173 16.90 3.50 2.68
C ASP A 173 18.33 3.31 2.13
N PRO A 174 18.98 2.17 2.40
CA PRO A 174 20.29 1.87 1.82
C PRO A 174 20.23 1.37 0.38
N THR A 175 19.04 1.22 -0.21
CA THR A 175 18.79 0.70 -1.56
C THR A 175 19.39 -0.68 -1.76
N ASP A 176 20.59 -0.79 -2.37
CA ASP A 176 21.29 -2.06 -2.67
C ASP A 176 22.51 -2.33 -1.77
N LYS A 177 22.64 -1.59 -0.67
CA LYS A 177 23.77 -1.72 0.28
C LYS A 177 23.36 -2.28 1.64
N GLY A 178 22.10 -2.59 1.83
CA GLY A 178 21.57 -3.18 3.04
C GLY A 178 21.34 -4.69 2.93
N TYR A 179 20.57 -5.21 3.85
CA TYR A 179 20.16 -6.62 3.94
C TYR A 179 18.65 -6.82 3.66
N GLN A 180 17.93 -5.74 3.36
CA GLN A 180 16.50 -5.74 3.11
C GLN A 180 16.14 -6.18 1.68
N PRO A 181 14.92 -6.68 1.47
CA PRO A 181 14.34 -6.81 0.14
C PRO A 181 14.29 -5.45 -0.56
N ARG A 182 14.74 -5.39 -1.79
CA ARG A 182 14.83 -4.15 -2.58
C ARG A 182 14.14 -4.21 -3.94
N GLY A 183 13.67 -5.39 -4.31
CA GLY A 183 13.15 -5.58 -5.66
C GLY A 183 14.23 -5.37 -6.74
N LYS A 184 13.91 -4.57 -7.74
CA LYS A 184 14.86 -4.23 -8.82
C LYS A 184 15.60 -2.90 -8.62
N GLN A 185 15.58 -2.33 -7.43
CA GLN A 185 16.24 -1.07 -7.13
C GLN A 185 17.76 -1.25 -7.00
N VAL A 186 18.53 -0.35 -7.62
CA VAL A 186 19.99 -0.26 -7.46
C VAL A 186 20.43 1.19 -7.46
N SER A 187 21.56 1.47 -6.76
CA SER A 187 22.14 2.82 -6.68
C SER A 187 22.64 3.34 -8.03
N ARG A 188 22.97 2.44 -8.98
CA ARG A 188 23.41 2.75 -10.34
C ARG A 188 22.59 1.93 -11.33
N PRO A 189 21.41 2.42 -11.74
CA PRO A 189 20.52 1.66 -12.61
C PRO A 189 21.12 1.49 -14.00
N GLU A 190 21.18 0.24 -14.45
CA GLU A 190 21.56 -0.17 -15.79
C GLU A 190 20.94 -1.52 -16.15
N GLY A 191 20.81 -1.83 -17.43
CA GLY A 191 20.26 -3.10 -17.92
C GLY A 191 18.86 -3.35 -17.40
N ILE A 192 18.68 -4.39 -16.59
CA ILE A 192 17.38 -4.81 -16.04
C ILE A 192 17.03 -4.16 -14.69
N TRP A 193 17.85 -3.24 -14.22
CA TRP A 193 17.70 -2.60 -12.90
C TRP A 193 17.18 -1.19 -13.01
N TYR A 194 16.52 -0.72 -11.94
CA TYR A 194 15.81 0.55 -11.90
C TYR A 194 16.34 1.50 -10.81
N THR A 195 15.95 2.75 -10.94
CA THR A 195 16.20 3.84 -9.99
C THR A 195 15.77 3.47 -8.57
N PRO A 196 16.47 3.91 -7.52
CA PRO A 196 16.02 3.78 -6.14
C PRO A 196 14.64 4.42 -5.93
N VAL A 197 13.90 3.91 -4.94
CA VAL A 197 12.63 4.45 -4.47
C VAL A 197 12.76 4.67 -2.97
N THR A 198 13.15 5.87 -2.57
CA THR A 198 13.36 6.19 -1.16
C THR A 198 12.20 6.99 -0.60
N GLY A 199 11.70 6.59 0.56
CA GLY A 199 10.69 7.32 1.30
C GLY A 199 9.25 6.90 1.02
N ILE A 200 8.32 7.84 1.21
CA ILE A 200 6.88 7.62 1.09
C ILE A 200 6.52 7.45 -0.39
N TRP A 201 5.97 6.28 -0.77
CA TRP A 201 5.55 6.02 -2.14
C TRP A 201 4.10 5.53 -2.28
N GLN A 202 3.36 5.42 -1.16
CA GLN A 202 1.91 5.20 -1.16
C GLN A 202 1.22 6.20 -0.23
N THR A 203 -0.11 6.34 -0.39
CA THR A 203 -0.94 7.30 0.36
C THR A 203 -0.69 7.27 1.86
N VAL A 204 -0.68 8.46 2.45
CA VAL A 204 -0.72 8.70 3.90
C VAL A 204 -2.08 9.24 4.28
N TRP A 205 -2.74 8.68 5.31
CA TRP A 205 -4.08 9.10 5.70
C TRP A 205 -4.37 8.92 7.19
N LEU A 206 -5.44 9.56 7.63
CA LEU A 206 -5.98 9.44 8.98
C LEU A 206 -7.34 8.75 8.98
N GLU A 207 -7.63 7.95 10.02
CA GLU A 207 -8.95 7.38 10.29
C GLU A 207 -9.33 7.58 11.76
N PRO A 208 -10.58 8.04 12.06
CA PRO A 208 -11.11 8.03 13.41
C PRO A 208 -11.67 6.63 13.73
N VAL A 209 -11.33 6.12 14.91
CA VAL A 209 -11.86 4.84 15.38
C VAL A 209 -12.34 4.96 16.83
N SER A 210 -13.19 4.02 17.24
CA SER A 210 -13.59 3.88 18.65
C SER A 210 -12.45 3.29 19.49
N GLU A 211 -12.62 3.18 20.80
CA GLU A 211 -11.63 2.55 21.70
C GLU A 211 -11.33 1.12 21.25
N SER A 212 -12.38 0.32 21.03
CA SER A 212 -12.28 -0.97 20.35
C SER A 212 -12.69 -0.81 18.89
N TYR A 213 -11.93 -1.36 17.97
CA TYR A 213 -12.19 -1.23 16.54
C TYR A 213 -11.69 -2.45 15.74
N ILE A 214 -12.25 -2.62 14.55
CA ILE A 214 -11.82 -3.64 13.58
C ILE A 214 -10.50 -3.17 12.97
N GLN A 215 -9.40 -3.86 13.29
CA GLN A 215 -8.07 -3.52 12.81
C GLN A 215 -7.80 -4.12 11.43
N ASP A 216 -8.29 -5.34 11.18
CA ASP A 216 -8.08 -6.07 9.93
C ASP A 216 -9.14 -7.15 9.72
N LEU A 217 -9.30 -7.60 8.46
CA LEU A 217 -10.22 -8.65 8.05
C LEU A 217 -9.46 -9.76 7.33
N ARG A 218 -9.69 -11.01 7.76
CA ARG A 218 -9.25 -12.20 7.03
C ARG A 218 -10.46 -12.92 6.47
N ILE A 219 -10.59 -12.93 5.15
CA ILE A 219 -11.75 -13.44 4.42
C ILE A 219 -11.33 -14.67 3.64
N THR A 220 -11.98 -15.81 3.91
CA THR A 220 -11.65 -17.09 3.30
C THR A 220 -12.90 -17.74 2.74
N PRO A 221 -13.06 -17.84 1.42
CA PRO A 221 -14.16 -18.57 0.81
C PRO A 221 -13.88 -20.08 0.79
N ASP A 222 -14.93 -20.88 0.98
CA ASP A 222 -14.97 -22.32 0.82
C ASP A 222 -16.17 -22.70 -0.06
N ILE A 223 -15.92 -22.87 -1.36
CA ILE A 223 -17.00 -23.19 -2.31
C ILE A 223 -17.49 -24.62 -2.19
N ASP A 224 -16.64 -25.54 -1.70
CA ASP A 224 -17.02 -26.95 -1.58
C ASP A 224 -18.04 -27.16 -0.46
N ASN A 225 -17.98 -26.34 0.59
CA ASN A 225 -18.91 -26.36 1.71
C ASN A 225 -19.93 -25.21 1.69
N SER A 226 -19.93 -24.37 0.65
CA SER A 226 -20.79 -23.18 0.54
C SER A 226 -20.66 -22.26 1.77
N LEU A 227 -19.42 -22.00 2.22
CA LEU A 227 -19.13 -21.16 3.38
C LEU A 227 -18.26 -19.96 3.00
N LEU A 228 -18.52 -18.83 3.64
CA LEU A 228 -17.63 -17.69 3.70
C LEU A 228 -17.18 -17.50 5.15
N SER A 229 -15.91 -17.73 5.41
CA SER A 229 -15.30 -17.54 6.72
C SER A 229 -14.69 -16.15 6.82
N LEU A 230 -15.02 -15.39 7.88
CA LEU A 230 -14.45 -14.08 8.14
C LEU A 230 -13.97 -13.98 9.57
N LYS A 231 -12.67 -13.68 9.75
CA LYS A 231 -12.09 -13.33 11.04
C LYS A 231 -11.80 -11.84 11.07
N ALA A 232 -12.52 -11.11 11.92
CA ALA A 232 -12.20 -9.72 12.23
C ALA A 232 -11.12 -9.70 13.33
N LEU A 233 -9.99 -9.04 13.07
CA LEU A 233 -8.99 -8.75 14.09
C LEU A 233 -9.42 -7.46 14.79
N VAL A 234 -9.87 -7.59 16.04
CA VAL A 234 -10.38 -6.47 16.84
C VAL A 234 -9.28 -6.00 17.79
N LYS A 235 -8.96 -4.71 17.72
CA LYS A 235 -8.05 -4.06 18.69
C LYS A 235 -8.80 -3.81 19.99
N ASP A 236 -8.13 -4.06 21.12
CA ASP A 236 -8.67 -3.92 22.47
C ASP A 236 -9.99 -4.69 22.66
N ALA A 237 -10.01 -5.93 22.09
CA ALA A 237 -11.15 -6.84 22.13
C ALA A 237 -11.53 -7.25 23.55
N THR A 238 -12.84 -7.38 23.80
CA THR A 238 -13.41 -7.88 25.05
C THR A 238 -14.14 -9.22 24.82
N SER A 239 -14.36 -9.97 25.89
CA SER A 239 -15.13 -11.24 25.84
C SER A 239 -16.63 -11.04 25.48
N LYS A 240 -17.09 -9.80 25.41
CA LYS A 240 -18.49 -9.44 25.08
C LYS A 240 -18.65 -8.89 23.68
N ASP A 241 -17.57 -8.86 22.91
CA ASP A 241 -17.58 -8.35 21.54
C ASP A 241 -18.37 -9.30 20.65
N LEU A 242 -19.27 -8.75 19.87
CA LEU A 242 -20.03 -9.44 18.85
C LEU A 242 -19.65 -8.88 17.48
N VAL A 243 -19.10 -9.72 16.62
CA VAL A 243 -18.86 -9.39 15.22
C VAL A 243 -20.03 -9.92 14.39
N GLU A 244 -20.69 -9.04 13.64
CA GLU A 244 -21.71 -9.40 12.67
C GLU A 244 -21.21 -9.15 11.25
N VAL A 245 -21.46 -10.10 10.36
CA VAL A 245 -21.16 -10.01 8.93
C VAL A 245 -22.44 -10.15 8.14
N LYS A 246 -22.72 -9.18 7.27
CA LYS A 246 -23.79 -9.22 6.29
C LYS A 246 -23.21 -9.26 4.90
N VAL A 247 -23.73 -10.12 4.05
CA VAL A 247 -23.28 -10.37 2.67
C VAL A 247 -24.38 -9.94 1.71
N PHE A 248 -24.04 -9.11 0.74
CA PHE A 248 -25.00 -8.56 -0.22
C PHE A 248 -24.64 -8.91 -1.67
N ASP A 249 -25.64 -9.21 -2.46
CA ASP A 249 -25.64 -9.22 -3.92
C ASP A 249 -26.30 -7.92 -4.39
N GLY A 250 -25.49 -6.93 -4.77
CA GLY A 250 -25.97 -5.58 -4.98
C GLY A 250 -26.61 -4.99 -3.71
N GLN A 251 -27.91 -4.72 -3.72
CA GLN A 251 -28.67 -4.22 -2.56
C GLN A 251 -29.33 -5.34 -1.74
N GLN A 252 -29.33 -6.57 -2.25
CA GLN A 252 -30.02 -7.69 -1.62
C GLN A 252 -29.14 -8.34 -0.57
N LEU A 253 -29.61 -8.44 0.68
CA LEU A 253 -29.01 -9.27 1.71
C LEU A 253 -29.21 -10.76 1.35
N VAL A 254 -28.12 -11.47 1.09
CA VAL A 254 -28.16 -12.89 0.67
C VAL A 254 -27.71 -13.86 1.75
N ALA A 255 -26.84 -13.41 2.67
CA ALA A 255 -26.37 -14.21 3.78
C ALA A 255 -25.94 -13.32 4.97
N GLN A 256 -25.89 -13.90 6.17
CA GLN A 256 -25.34 -13.23 7.34
C GLN A 256 -24.83 -14.23 8.36
N GLY A 257 -23.89 -13.79 9.19
CA GLY A 257 -23.35 -14.57 10.30
C GLY A 257 -22.91 -13.69 11.45
N LYS A 258 -22.65 -14.30 12.60
CA LYS A 258 -22.11 -13.59 13.77
C LYS A 258 -21.25 -14.52 14.61
N SER A 259 -20.30 -13.95 15.32
CA SER A 259 -19.49 -14.64 16.31
C SER A 259 -19.20 -13.75 17.50
N ILE A 260 -18.84 -14.33 18.62
CA ILE A 260 -18.41 -13.65 19.84
C ILE A 260 -16.91 -13.91 20.09
N ASN A 261 -16.30 -13.11 20.95
CA ASN A 261 -14.91 -13.30 21.42
C ASN A 261 -13.83 -13.34 20.33
N GLY A 262 -14.04 -12.64 19.20
CA GLY A 262 -13.05 -12.63 18.10
C GLY A 262 -12.90 -13.96 17.35
N GLU A 263 -13.82 -14.89 17.54
CA GLU A 263 -13.89 -16.13 16.75
C GLU A 263 -14.21 -15.83 15.28
N CYS A 264 -13.92 -16.80 14.43
CA CYS A 264 -14.23 -16.69 13.00
C CYS A 264 -15.75 -16.74 12.78
N VAL A 265 -16.30 -15.75 12.08
CA VAL A 265 -17.69 -15.77 11.63
C VAL A 265 -17.82 -16.73 10.46
N GLN A 266 -18.65 -17.75 10.60
CA GLN A 266 -19.03 -18.66 9.52
C GLN A 266 -20.34 -18.20 8.89
N VAL A 267 -20.32 -17.86 7.61
CA VAL A 267 -21.50 -17.43 6.87
C VAL A 267 -21.86 -18.50 5.84
N ALA A 268 -23.01 -19.17 6.04
CA ALA A 268 -23.54 -20.11 5.06
C ALA A 268 -24.03 -19.33 3.82
N MET A 269 -23.46 -19.63 2.67
CA MET A 269 -23.84 -19.02 1.41
C MET A 269 -24.98 -19.80 0.74
N PRO A 270 -25.89 -19.15 0.00
CA PRO A 270 -27.00 -19.83 -0.65
C PRO A 270 -26.54 -20.77 -1.77
N GLU A 271 -27.40 -21.75 -2.14
CA GLU A 271 -27.11 -22.73 -3.20
C GLU A 271 -26.80 -22.10 -4.56
N ASN A 272 -27.42 -20.95 -4.87
CA ASN A 272 -27.21 -20.19 -6.10
C ASN A 272 -26.05 -19.18 -6.00
N THR A 273 -25.08 -19.43 -5.14
CA THR A 273 -23.91 -18.57 -4.96
C THR A 273 -23.16 -18.36 -6.28
N LYS A 274 -22.97 -17.09 -6.64
CA LYS A 274 -22.19 -16.69 -7.81
C LYS A 274 -20.70 -16.84 -7.51
N LEU A 275 -19.99 -17.57 -8.36
CA LEU A 275 -18.55 -17.74 -8.23
C LEU A 275 -17.80 -16.67 -9.03
N TRP A 276 -16.65 -16.28 -8.52
CA TRP A 276 -15.73 -15.38 -9.21
C TRP A 276 -14.86 -16.15 -10.21
N SER A 277 -14.75 -15.60 -11.41
CA SER A 277 -13.79 -16.05 -12.43
C SER A 277 -13.35 -14.89 -13.30
N PRO A 278 -12.30 -15.03 -14.14
CA PRO A 278 -11.92 -14.01 -15.12
C PRO A 278 -13.06 -13.56 -16.04
N GLU A 279 -13.95 -14.46 -16.42
CA GLU A 279 -15.08 -14.18 -17.30
C GLU A 279 -16.28 -13.60 -16.52
N SER A 280 -16.38 -13.87 -15.24
CA SER A 280 -17.47 -13.42 -14.36
C SER A 280 -16.92 -13.00 -12.99
N PRO A 281 -16.28 -11.83 -12.89
CA PRO A 281 -15.60 -11.38 -11.65
C PRO A 281 -16.58 -10.85 -10.61
N PHE A 282 -17.47 -11.73 -10.14
CA PHE A 282 -18.53 -11.35 -9.22
C PHE A 282 -18.01 -11.16 -7.80
N LEU A 283 -18.31 -10.00 -7.22
CA LEU A 283 -17.94 -9.63 -5.84
C LEU A 283 -19.20 -9.39 -5.01
N TYR A 284 -19.27 -10.05 -3.87
CA TYR A 284 -20.26 -9.75 -2.84
C TYR A 284 -19.80 -8.57 -2.00
N THR A 285 -20.68 -7.63 -1.71
CA THR A 285 -20.40 -6.56 -0.75
C THR A 285 -20.57 -7.09 0.67
N LEU A 286 -19.65 -6.74 1.55
CA LEU A 286 -19.69 -7.10 2.96
C LEU A 286 -19.87 -5.86 3.82
N LYS A 287 -20.70 -6.01 4.87
CA LYS A 287 -20.80 -5.07 5.98
C LYS A 287 -20.40 -5.79 7.25
N VAL A 288 -19.32 -5.35 7.89
CA VAL A 288 -18.79 -5.97 9.10
C VAL A 288 -18.93 -5.00 10.25
N SER A 289 -19.69 -5.38 11.25
CA SER A 289 -20.02 -4.53 12.40
C SER A 289 -19.49 -5.15 13.69
N LEU A 290 -18.83 -4.33 14.50
CA LEU A 290 -18.42 -4.67 15.87
C LEU A 290 -19.44 -4.08 16.84
N LYS A 291 -20.00 -4.89 17.72
CA LYS A 291 -20.96 -4.47 18.75
C LYS A 291 -20.49 -4.85 20.14
N GLN A 292 -20.71 -3.97 21.10
CA GLN A 292 -20.46 -4.19 22.52
C GLN A 292 -21.74 -3.90 23.32
N GLY A 293 -22.22 -4.88 24.10
CA GLY A 293 -23.46 -4.76 24.83
C GLY A 293 -24.68 -4.40 23.94
N GLY A 294 -24.68 -4.88 22.70
CA GLY A 294 -25.73 -4.60 21.71
C GLY A 294 -25.60 -3.26 20.97
N LYS A 295 -24.66 -2.40 21.35
CA LYS A 295 -24.41 -1.10 20.69
C LYS A 295 -23.36 -1.27 19.60
N LEU A 296 -23.57 -0.62 18.45
CA LEU A 296 -22.57 -0.51 17.39
C LEU A 296 -21.39 0.33 17.88
N VAL A 297 -20.18 -0.26 17.80
CA VAL A 297 -18.93 0.38 18.21
C VAL A 297 -18.11 0.76 17.00
N ASP A 298 -18.03 -0.13 16.02
CA ASP A 298 -17.28 0.09 14.79
C ASP A 298 -17.92 -0.64 13.61
N GLU A 299 -17.78 -0.11 12.42
CA GLU A 299 -18.29 -0.72 11.19
C GLU A 299 -17.38 -0.42 10.02
N VAL A 300 -17.12 -1.43 9.20
CA VAL A 300 -16.36 -1.32 7.97
C VAL A 300 -17.12 -1.96 6.82
N SER A 301 -16.93 -1.40 5.63
CA SER A 301 -17.34 -2.00 4.36
C SER A 301 -16.19 -2.80 3.77
N SER A 302 -16.53 -3.91 3.11
CA SER A 302 -15.56 -4.80 2.47
C SER A 302 -16.23 -5.50 1.28
N TYR A 303 -15.51 -6.40 0.65
CA TYR A 303 -16.05 -7.29 -0.37
C TYR A 303 -15.42 -8.68 -0.28
N ALA A 304 -16.06 -9.66 -0.89
CA ALA A 304 -15.55 -11.01 -1.01
C ALA A 304 -15.95 -11.63 -2.34
N ALA A 305 -15.13 -12.58 -2.78
CA ALA A 305 -15.47 -13.46 -3.89
C ALA A 305 -15.55 -14.91 -3.42
N MET A 306 -16.53 -15.65 -3.89
CA MET A 306 -16.59 -17.09 -3.74
C MET A 306 -15.76 -17.73 -4.86
N ARG A 307 -14.59 -18.25 -4.53
CA ARG A 307 -13.66 -18.84 -5.48
C ARG A 307 -12.73 -19.86 -4.81
N LYS A 308 -12.16 -20.79 -5.60
CA LYS A 308 -11.16 -21.75 -5.13
C LYS A 308 -10.09 -21.92 -6.19
N TYR A 309 -8.83 -21.73 -5.79
CA TYR A 309 -7.67 -22.15 -6.58
C TYR A 309 -7.22 -23.53 -6.11
N SER A 310 -6.94 -24.43 -7.04
CA SER A 310 -6.47 -25.77 -6.75
C SER A 310 -5.58 -26.30 -7.88
N SER A 311 -5.00 -27.47 -7.68
CA SER A 311 -4.36 -28.24 -8.72
C SER A 311 -4.81 -29.69 -8.63
N LYS A 312 -5.01 -30.33 -9.80
CA LYS A 312 -5.46 -31.73 -9.88
C LYS A 312 -4.84 -32.40 -11.09
N ARG A 313 -4.59 -33.70 -10.97
CA ARG A 313 -4.19 -34.50 -12.14
C ARG A 313 -5.40 -34.77 -13.02
N ASP A 314 -5.24 -34.50 -14.31
CA ASP A 314 -6.24 -34.86 -15.33
C ASP A 314 -6.24 -36.35 -15.65
N ALA A 315 -7.12 -36.82 -16.55
CA ALA A 315 -7.23 -38.19 -16.95
C ALA A 315 -5.94 -38.82 -17.54
N ASN A 316 -5.02 -37.93 -18.02
CA ASN A 316 -3.72 -38.32 -18.57
C ASN A 316 -2.59 -38.28 -17.53
N GLY A 317 -2.92 -38.01 -16.24
CA GLY A 317 -1.97 -37.90 -15.15
C GLY A 317 -1.20 -36.56 -15.11
N ILE A 318 -1.56 -35.56 -15.94
CA ILE A 318 -0.93 -34.24 -16.01
C ILE A 318 -1.55 -33.36 -14.94
N VAL A 319 -0.71 -32.69 -14.13
CA VAL A 319 -1.18 -31.72 -13.13
C VAL A 319 -1.68 -30.46 -13.87
N ARG A 320 -2.94 -30.08 -13.60
CA ARG A 320 -3.56 -28.87 -14.12
C ARG A 320 -3.88 -27.91 -12.98
N LEU A 321 -3.69 -26.63 -13.24
CA LEU A 321 -4.23 -25.57 -12.37
C LEU A 321 -5.74 -25.49 -12.57
N GLU A 322 -6.46 -25.33 -11.49
CA GLU A 322 -7.91 -25.23 -11.48
C GLU A 322 -8.38 -23.93 -10.82
N LEU A 323 -9.48 -23.41 -11.33
CA LEU A 323 -10.31 -22.40 -10.66
C LEU A 323 -11.71 -22.98 -10.49
N ASN A 324 -12.25 -22.94 -9.27
CA ASN A 324 -13.59 -23.45 -8.96
C ASN A 324 -13.79 -24.91 -9.39
N ASN A 325 -12.80 -25.76 -9.10
CA ASN A 325 -12.76 -27.19 -9.44
C ASN A 325 -12.78 -27.48 -10.96
N LYS A 326 -12.44 -26.50 -11.79
CA LYS A 326 -12.35 -26.67 -13.25
C LYS A 326 -10.96 -26.25 -13.75
N PRO A 327 -10.34 -27.04 -14.64
CA PRO A 327 -9.06 -26.65 -15.24
C PRO A 327 -9.15 -25.28 -15.90
N LEU A 328 -8.18 -24.42 -15.59
CA LEU A 328 -8.06 -23.09 -16.19
C LEU A 328 -6.62 -22.88 -16.64
N PHE A 329 -6.43 -22.59 -17.94
CA PHE A 329 -5.14 -22.15 -18.45
C PHE A 329 -4.94 -20.68 -18.08
N GLN A 330 -3.97 -20.42 -17.23
CA GLN A 330 -3.61 -19.06 -16.80
C GLN A 330 -2.57 -18.50 -17.76
N PHE A 331 -2.92 -17.40 -18.43
CA PHE A 331 -2.14 -16.81 -19.50
C PHE A 331 -2.12 -15.29 -19.36
N GLY A 332 -0.91 -14.71 -19.31
CA GLY A 332 -0.77 -13.28 -19.13
C GLY A 332 0.66 -12.76 -19.11
N PRO A 333 0.85 -11.44 -19.02
CA PRO A 333 2.14 -10.79 -19.02
C PRO A 333 2.82 -10.87 -17.65
N LEU A 334 4.14 -10.62 -17.66
CA LEU A 334 4.93 -10.21 -16.52
C LEU A 334 4.85 -8.68 -16.43
N ASP A 335 4.52 -8.17 -15.24
CA ASP A 335 4.38 -6.74 -14.97
C ASP A 335 5.31 -6.32 -13.82
N GLN A 336 6.22 -5.39 -14.07
CA GLN A 336 7.19 -4.89 -13.10
C GLN A 336 6.69 -3.66 -12.34
N GLY A 337 5.63 -3.01 -12.82
CA GLY A 337 4.95 -1.91 -12.12
C GLY A 337 5.78 -0.64 -11.95
N TRP A 338 6.64 -0.30 -12.90
CA TRP A 338 7.46 0.91 -12.87
C TRP A 338 6.90 1.99 -13.80
N TRP A 339 6.74 3.19 -13.25
CA TRP A 339 6.30 4.37 -13.99
C TRP A 339 7.51 5.26 -14.28
N PRO A 340 7.67 5.78 -15.50
CA PRO A 340 8.84 6.60 -15.84
C PRO A 340 8.88 7.92 -15.07
N ASP A 341 7.73 8.43 -14.65
CA ASP A 341 7.55 9.71 -13.97
C ASP A 341 7.31 9.57 -12.47
N GLY A 342 6.63 8.50 -12.03
CA GLY A 342 6.29 8.24 -10.62
C GLY A 342 7.06 7.11 -9.95
N LEU A 343 7.87 6.35 -10.69
CA LEU A 343 8.60 5.14 -10.24
C LEU A 343 7.63 4.07 -9.72
N TYR A 344 7.57 3.81 -8.42
CA TYR A 344 6.63 2.84 -7.86
C TYR A 344 5.19 3.36 -7.80
N THR A 345 4.99 4.66 -7.89
CA THR A 345 3.68 5.29 -7.73
C THR A 345 3.11 5.69 -9.09
N ALA A 346 1.96 5.13 -9.46
CA ALA A 346 1.23 5.57 -10.65
C ALA A 346 0.85 7.06 -10.54
N PRO A 347 0.95 7.85 -11.62
CA PRO A 347 0.60 9.27 -11.58
C PRO A 347 -0.81 9.57 -11.11
N THR A 348 -1.77 8.75 -11.54
CA THR A 348 -3.19 8.84 -11.21
C THR A 348 -3.78 7.46 -10.98
N ASP A 349 -4.97 7.40 -10.40
CA ASP A 349 -5.72 6.16 -10.24
C ASP A 349 -6.16 5.56 -11.60
N GLU A 350 -6.43 6.41 -12.60
CA GLU A 350 -6.69 5.99 -13.97
C GLU A 350 -5.46 5.27 -14.58
N ALA A 351 -4.26 5.81 -14.35
CA ALA A 351 -3.02 5.18 -14.77
C ALA A 351 -2.85 3.80 -14.12
N LEU A 352 -3.10 3.72 -12.80
CA LEU A 352 -3.03 2.45 -12.06
C LEU A 352 -3.97 1.39 -12.63
N LEU A 353 -5.18 1.77 -13.02
CA LEU A 353 -6.17 0.90 -13.64
C LEU A 353 -5.81 0.50 -15.08
N TYR A 354 -5.15 1.39 -15.82
CA TYR A 354 -4.93 1.26 -17.28
C TYR A 354 -4.22 -0.03 -17.67
N ASP A 355 -3.14 -0.41 -17.00
CA ASP A 355 -2.36 -1.61 -17.34
C ASP A 355 -3.18 -2.89 -17.12
N ILE A 356 -4.01 -2.92 -16.06
CA ILE A 356 -4.91 -4.04 -15.79
C ILE A 356 -5.98 -4.14 -16.86
N GLN A 357 -6.58 -2.99 -17.23
CA GLN A 357 -7.60 -2.94 -18.30
C GLN A 357 -7.01 -3.38 -19.64
N LYS A 358 -5.81 -2.91 -19.99
CA LYS A 358 -5.13 -3.31 -21.22
C LYS A 358 -4.77 -4.79 -21.25
N THR A 359 -4.36 -5.34 -20.11
CA THR A 359 -4.15 -6.79 -19.97
C THR A 359 -5.42 -7.56 -20.32
N LYS A 360 -6.56 -7.11 -19.80
CA LYS A 360 -7.87 -7.70 -20.11
C LYS A 360 -8.26 -7.54 -21.57
N ASP A 361 -8.08 -6.33 -22.13
CA ASP A 361 -8.39 -6.00 -23.53
C ASP A 361 -7.62 -6.88 -24.52
N PHE A 362 -6.39 -7.26 -24.20
CA PHE A 362 -5.56 -8.19 -24.98
C PHE A 362 -5.97 -9.67 -24.83
N GLY A 363 -6.98 -9.96 -24.04
CA GLY A 363 -7.49 -11.34 -23.86
C GLY A 363 -6.73 -12.16 -22.84
N PHE A 364 -5.87 -11.56 -22.02
CA PHE A 364 -5.21 -12.22 -20.93
C PHE A 364 -6.15 -12.39 -19.72
N ASN A 365 -5.89 -13.41 -18.88
CA ASN A 365 -6.67 -13.67 -17.67
C ASN A 365 -5.84 -13.60 -16.38
N MET A 366 -4.54 -13.33 -16.50
CA MET A 366 -3.65 -13.23 -15.34
C MET A 366 -2.55 -12.17 -15.58
N ILE A 367 -1.95 -11.73 -14.47
CA ILE A 367 -0.71 -10.94 -14.44
C ILE A 367 0.23 -11.56 -13.43
N ARG A 368 1.50 -11.79 -13.78
CA ARG A 368 2.55 -12.00 -12.81
C ARG A 368 3.09 -10.65 -12.36
N LYS A 369 2.76 -10.24 -11.14
CA LYS A 369 3.34 -9.04 -10.52
C LYS A 369 4.76 -9.36 -10.06
N HIS A 370 5.71 -8.87 -10.86
CA HIS A 370 7.10 -9.26 -10.78
C HIS A 370 7.89 -8.37 -9.83
N ILE A 371 8.31 -8.97 -8.70
CA ILE A 371 9.29 -8.43 -7.74
C ILE A 371 8.85 -7.07 -7.13
N LYS A 372 7.56 -6.77 -7.14
CA LYS A 372 6.96 -5.57 -6.55
C LYS A 372 5.63 -5.90 -5.91
N VAL A 373 5.26 -5.16 -4.87
CA VAL A 373 3.91 -5.14 -4.30
C VAL A 373 3.25 -3.84 -4.68
N GLU A 374 2.02 -3.89 -5.18
CA GLU A 374 1.27 -2.72 -5.60
C GLU A 374 0.46 -2.10 -4.44
N PRO A 375 -0.03 -0.86 -4.60
CA PRO A 375 -1.05 -0.33 -3.71
C PRO A 375 -2.30 -1.22 -3.70
N ALA A 376 -2.98 -1.29 -2.55
CA ALA A 376 -4.17 -2.10 -2.33
C ALA A 376 -5.26 -1.94 -3.41
N ARG A 377 -5.41 -0.73 -3.96
CA ARG A 377 -6.35 -0.42 -5.04
C ARG A 377 -6.08 -1.20 -6.32
N TRP A 378 -4.81 -1.49 -6.65
CA TRP A 378 -4.44 -2.28 -7.82
C TRP A 378 -5.03 -3.71 -7.74
N TYR A 379 -4.92 -4.36 -6.58
CA TYR A 379 -5.51 -5.69 -6.36
C TYR A 379 -7.04 -5.65 -6.43
N THR A 380 -7.65 -4.60 -5.88
CA THR A 380 -9.10 -4.38 -6.00
C THR A 380 -9.55 -4.25 -7.46
N TYR A 381 -8.75 -3.61 -8.32
CA TYR A 381 -9.03 -3.55 -9.74
C TYR A 381 -8.89 -4.91 -10.42
N CYS A 382 -7.87 -5.70 -10.06
CA CYS A 382 -7.75 -7.08 -10.53
C CYS A 382 -8.96 -7.93 -10.12
N ASP A 383 -9.44 -7.78 -8.88
CA ASP A 383 -10.64 -8.46 -8.38
C ASP A 383 -11.88 -8.08 -9.19
N LYS A 384 -12.07 -6.79 -9.48
CA LYS A 384 -13.23 -6.26 -10.22
C LYS A 384 -13.21 -6.60 -11.70
N LEU A 385 -12.02 -6.66 -12.31
CA LEU A 385 -11.87 -6.95 -13.74
C LEU A 385 -11.66 -8.44 -14.05
N GLY A 386 -11.48 -9.28 -13.03
CA GLY A 386 -11.25 -10.71 -13.23
C GLY A 386 -9.86 -11.01 -13.78
N ILE A 387 -8.83 -10.42 -13.20
CA ILE A 387 -7.44 -10.74 -13.52
C ILE A 387 -6.83 -11.52 -12.35
N ILE A 388 -6.36 -12.73 -12.62
CA ILE A 388 -5.63 -13.54 -11.65
C ILE A 388 -4.24 -12.96 -11.44
N VAL A 389 -3.80 -12.89 -10.19
CA VAL A 389 -2.47 -12.36 -9.85
C VAL A 389 -1.56 -13.47 -9.35
N TRP A 390 -0.38 -13.59 -9.96
CA TRP A 390 0.75 -14.30 -9.42
C TRP A 390 1.67 -13.29 -8.76
N GLN A 391 1.75 -13.32 -7.45
CA GLN A 391 2.46 -12.31 -6.66
C GLN A 391 3.86 -12.78 -6.30
N ASP A 392 4.89 -12.11 -6.83
CA ASP A 392 6.27 -12.31 -6.41
C ASP A 392 6.55 -11.61 -5.07
N MET A 393 7.42 -12.21 -4.27
CA MET A 393 8.15 -11.48 -3.24
C MET A 393 9.16 -10.53 -3.92
N PRO A 394 9.28 -9.27 -3.48
CA PRO A 394 10.38 -8.41 -3.90
C PRO A 394 11.73 -9.07 -3.63
N SER A 395 12.65 -9.01 -4.60
CA SER A 395 13.94 -9.68 -4.53
C SER A 395 14.77 -9.23 -3.33
N GLY A 396 15.60 -10.13 -2.83
CA GLY A 396 16.45 -9.91 -1.67
C GLY A 396 17.57 -8.88 -1.89
N ASP A 397 18.41 -8.77 -0.89
CA ASP A 397 19.32 -7.67 -0.60
C ASP A 397 20.38 -7.38 -1.70
N ARG A 398 21.01 -8.39 -2.23
CA ARG A 398 22.14 -8.27 -3.17
C ARG A 398 22.16 -9.43 -4.16
N ASN A 399 23.07 -9.31 -5.13
CA ASN A 399 23.30 -10.36 -6.10
C ASN A 399 23.58 -11.69 -5.42
N PRO A 400 23.04 -12.80 -5.93
CA PRO A 400 23.32 -14.11 -5.41
C PRO A 400 24.83 -14.40 -5.48
N GLU A 401 25.40 -14.82 -4.35
CA GLU A 401 26.73 -15.41 -4.34
C GLU A 401 26.57 -16.93 -4.54
N TRP A 402 26.65 -17.35 -5.79
CA TRP A 402 26.60 -18.75 -6.14
C TRP A 402 27.77 -19.50 -5.54
N GLN A 403 27.46 -20.59 -4.83
CA GLN A 403 28.51 -21.49 -4.37
C GLN A 403 28.82 -22.51 -5.45
N ASN A 404 30.12 -22.81 -5.61
CA ASN A 404 30.56 -23.86 -6.53
C ASN A 404 30.18 -25.24 -5.96
N ARG A 405 28.97 -25.69 -6.29
CA ARG A 405 28.38 -26.94 -5.80
C ARG A 405 27.89 -27.80 -6.94
N LYS A 406 27.86 -29.11 -6.69
CA LYS A 406 27.07 -29.99 -7.53
C LYS A 406 25.60 -29.70 -7.36
N TYR A 407 24.88 -29.80 -8.45
CA TYR A 407 23.43 -29.63 -8.46
C TYR A 407 22.75 -30.51 -7.38
N PHE A 408 21.88 -29.93 -6.58
CA PHE A 408 21.17 -30.55 -5.45
C PHE A 408 21.98 -30.84 -4.17
N GLU A 409 23.19 -30.40 -4.03
CA GLU A 409 23.96 -30.57 -2.78
C GLU A 409 23.86 -29.32 -1.89
N GLY A 410 22.94 -29.32 -0.92
CA GLY A 410 22.81 -28.28 0.12
C GLY A 410 22.39 -26.90 -0.41
N THR A 411 22.76 -25.83 0.30
CA THR A 411 22.39 -24.44 -0.03
C THR A 411 23.25 -23.92 -1.17
N GLU A 412 22.65 -23.49 -2.28
CA GLU A 412 23.35 -22.91 -3.42
C GLU A 412 23.72 -21.44 -3.20
N MET A 413 23.04 -20.79 -2.28
CA MET A 413 23.15 -19.37 -2.00
C MET A 413 23.67 -19.11 -0.59
N LYS A 414 24.49 -18.08 -0.44
CA LYS A 414 24.98 -17.62 0.86
C LYS A 414 24.33 -16.30 1.23
N ARG A 415 23.58 -16.30 2.34
CA ARG A 415 22.93 -15.11 2.91
C ARG A 415 23.30 -14.94 4.37
N SER A 416 23.20 -13.69 4.88
CA SER A 416 23.34 -13.45 6.31
C SER A 416 22.02 -13.81 7.05
N ALA A 417 22.14 -14.10 8.34
CA ALA A 417 20.96 -14.36 9.18
C ALA A 417 20.00 -13.17 9.25
N GLU A 418 20.54 -11.94 9.19
CA GLU A 418 19.73 -10.72 9.15
C GLU A 418 18.94 -10.62 7.84
N SER A 419 19.58 -10.96 6.71
CA SER A 419 18.90 -10.96 5.39
C SER A 419 17.77 -11.98 5.37
N GLU A 420 18.01 -13.21 5.84
CA GLU A 420 16.99 -14.25 5.95
C GLU A 420 15.83 -13.80 6.86
N ALA A 421 16.13 -13.32 8.05
CA ALA A 421 15.11 -12.89 9.03
C ALA A 421 14.26 -11.72 8.47
N CYS A 422 14.90 -10.74 7.83
CA CYS A 422 14.23 -9.61 7.20
C CYS A 422 13.32 -10.08 6.05
N TYR A 423 13.82 -10.95 5.18
CA TYR A 423 13.06 -11.52 4.07
C TYR A 423 11.82 -12.29 4.53
N ARG A 424 11.97 -13.17 5.53
CA ARG A 424 10.85 -13.94 6.11
C ARG A 424 9.81 -13.04 6.75
N LYS A 425 10.25 -12.00 7.48
CA LYS A 425 9.37 -11.01 8.11
C LYS A 425 8.54 -10.28 7.05
N GLU A 426 9.21 -9.64 6.08
CA GLU A 426 8.54 -8.84 5.07
C GLU A 426 7.62 -9.70 4.17
N TRP A 427 8.06 -10.93 3.80
CA TRP A 427 7.22 -11.84 3.03
C TRP A 427 5.94 -12.22 3.78
N LYS A 428 6.05 -12.52 5.07
CA LYS A 428 4.88 -12.80 5.91
C LYS A 428 3.95 -11.60 5.98
N GLU A 429 4.47 -10.40 6.17
CA GLU A 429 3.69 -9.17 6.25
C GLU A 429 2.97 -8.87 4.92
N ILE A 430 3.63 -9.08 3.79
CA ILE A 430 3.02 -8.96 2.46
C ILE A 430 1.85 -9.94 2.29
N MET A 431 2.07 -11.23 2.60
CA MET A 431 1.02 -12.24 2.53
C MET A 431 -0.14 -11.92 3.48
N ASP A 432 0.14 -11.42 4.68
CA ASP A 432 -0.89 -11.02 5.64
C ASP A 432 -1.70 -9.82 5.10
N ALA A 433 -1.06 -8.79 4.58
CA ALA A 433 -1.71 -7.59 4.04
C ALA A 433 -2.58 -7.88 2.81
N LEU A 434 -2.19 -8.86 2.00
CA LEU A 434 -2.86 -9.20 0.75
C LEU A 434 -3.78 -10.45 0.86
N TYR A 435 -3.90 -11.05 2.04
CA TYR A 435 -4.59 -12.31 2.26
C TYR A 435 -6.01 -12.36 1.70
N SER A 436 -6.76 -11.28 1.87
CA SER A 436 -8.20 -11.23 1.56
C SER A 436 -8.52 -10.87 0.10
N TYR A 437 -7.51 -10.60 -0.76
CA TYR A 437 -7.76 -10.26 -2.16
C TYR A 437 -8.05 -11.50 -3.01
N PRO A 438 -9.26 -11.62 -3.60
CA PRO A 438 -9.65 -12.80 -4.39
C PRO A 438 -8.77 -13.09 -5.59
N CYS A 439 -8.21 -12.07 -6.24
CA CYS A 439 -7.40 -12.21 -7.46
C CYS A 439 -6.10 -12.98 -7.23
N ILE A 440 -5.55 -13.00 -6.01
CA ILE A 440 -4.27 -13.66 -5.77
C ILE A 440 -4.45 -15.16 -5.82
N GLY A 441 -3.90 -15.75 -6.89
CA GLY A 441 -3.98 -17.19 -7.17
C GLY A 441 -2.69 -17.95 -6.85
N THR A 442 -1.55 -17.27 -6.85
CA THR A 442 -0.24 -17.89 -6.63
C THR A 442 0.72 -16.93 -5.93
N TRP A 443 1.45 -17.47 -4.95
CA TRP A 443 2.55 -16.80 -4.29
C TRP A 443 3.88 -17.32 -4.82
N ILE A 444 4.80 -16.42 -5.20
CA ILE A 444 6.11 -16.77 -5.73
C ILE A 444 7.17 -16.23 -4.76
N PRO A 445 7.75 -17.09 -3.90
CA PRO A 445 8.67 -16.65 -2.86
C PRO A 445 10.01 -16.16 -3.39
N PHE A 446 10.46 -16.67 -4.56
CA PHE A 446 11.75 -16.31 -5.13
C PHE A 446 11.65 -16.17 -6.64
N ASN A 447 12.25 -15.12 -7.19
CA ASN A 447 12.54 -15.01 -8.60
C ASN A 447 14.04 -15.27 -8.81
N GLU A 448 14.40 -16.25 -9.65
CA GLU A 448 15.79 -16.54 -10.04
C GLU A 448 16.75 -16.62 -8.84
N ALA A 449 16.34 -17.27 -7.75
CA ALA A 449 17.08 -17.41 -6.50
C ALA A 449 17.40 -16.10 -5.74
N TRP A 450 16.90 -14.95 -6.18
CA TRP A 450 17.07 -13.68 -5.49
C TRP A 450 16.31 -13.66 -4.15
N GLY A 451 17.05 -13.59 -3.05
CA GLY A 451 16.51 -13.71 -1.70
C GLY A 451 16.44 -15.13 -1.16
N GLN A 452 16.73 -16.14 -1.94
CA GLN A 452 16.84 -17.53 -1.50
C GLN A 452 17.95 -17.70 -0.46
N PHE A 453 17.72 -18.53 0.55
CA PHE A 453 18.64 -18.82 1.65
C PHE A 453 18.60 -20.30 2.03
#